data_d3f43186e0c7163382ec983702a34032
#
_entry.id   d3f43186e0c7163382ec983702a34032
#
_cell.length_a   1.000
_cell.length_b   1.000
_cell.length_c   1.000
_cell.angle_alpha   90.00
_cell.angle_beta   90.00
_cell.angle_gamma   90.00
#
_symmetry.space_group_name_H-M   'P 1'
#
loop_
_entity.id
_entity.type
_entity.pdbx_description
1 polymer ?
#
loop_
_entity_poly.entity_id
_entity_poly.type
_entity_poly.pdbx_seq_one_letter_code
_entity_poly.pdbx_strand_id
1 'polypeptide(L)'
;IFNLYEYYPLASEGAGSSFSQLNDLFLSQIDIDKQNVFTIDEDSAGAVIEYCRLYEQRIQTFGGIDIVLMGIGREGNIAMNEPGSSLSSPTRLI
;
A
#
# COMPACT_ATOMS: atom_id res chain seq x y z
N ILE A 1 9.37 2.89 4.23
CA ILE A 1 8.06 2.29 4.53
C ILE A 1 7.25 2.25 3.25
N PHE A 2 6.65 1.10 2.96
CA PHE A 2 5.73 0.90 1.84
C PHE A 2 4.32 0.66 2.37
N ASN A 3 3.33 1.45 1.92
CA ASN A 3 1.93 1.23 2.24
C ASN A 3 1.42 -0.02 1.52
N LEU A 4 0.73 -0.92 2.22
CA LEU A 4 0.35 -2.23 1.66
C LEU A 4 -0.88 -2.18 0.75
N TYR A 5 -1.76 -1.24 0.95
CA TYR A 5 -2.97 -1.11 0.13
C TYR A 5 -3.52 0.31 0.16
N GLU A 6 -4.28 0.65 -0.85
CA GLU A 6 -5.08 1.86 -0.91
C GLU A 6 -6.38 1.60 -1.67
N TYR A 7 -7.40 2.36 -1.38
CA TYR A 7 -8.68 2.29 -2.10
C TYR A 7 -8.58 3.05 -3.42
N TYR A 8 -9.17 2.50 -4.47
CA TYR A 8 -9.18 3.13 -5.78
C TYR A 8 -10.60 3.15 -6.39
N PRO A 9 -11.04 4.26 -6.99
CA PRO A 9 -10.38 5.57 -6.95
C PRO A 9 -10.38 6.14 -5.54
N LEU A 10 -9.31 6.85 -5.20
CA LEU A 10 -9.27 7.56 -3.93
C LEU A 10 -10.40 8.59 -3.90
N ALA A 11 -11.15 8.61 -2.82
CA ALA A 11 -12.13 9.67 -2.61
C ALA A 11 -11.38 11.00 -2.48
N SER A 12 -11.59 11.89 -3.43
CA SER A 12 -11.07 13.24 -3.36
C SER A 12 -11.48 13.86 -2.04
N GLU A 13 -10.52 14.27 -1.25
CA GLU A 13 -10.68 15.00 0.01
C GLU A 13 -11.50 14.27 1.09
N GLY A 14 -10.85 13.52 1.95
CA GLY A 14 -11.51 13.05 3.16
C GLY A 14 -10.84 11.88 3.89
N ALA A 15 -11.21 11.71 5.11
CA ALA A 15 -10.75 10.77 6.12
C ALA A 15 -10.99 9.28 5.78
N GLY A 16 -10.71 8.83 4.56
CA GLY A 16 -10.96 7.46 4.12
C GLY A 16 -9.76 6.74 3.53
N SER A 17 -8.68 7.45 3.21
CA SER A 17 -7.46 6.85 2.68
C SER A 17 -6.76 6.02 3.73
N SER A 18 -6.30 4.82 3.37
CA SER A 18 -5.51 3.98 4.28
C SER A 18 -4.18 4.66 4.65
N PHE A 19 -3.63 5.44 3.73
CA PHE A 19 -2.43 6.21 3.99
C PHE A 19 -2.66 7.34 5.00
N SER A 20 -3.80 8.03 4.94
CA SER A 20 -4.14 9.04 5.95
C SER A 20 -4.20 8.44 7.35
N GLN A 21 -4.84 7.28 7.51
CA GLN A 21 -4.88 6.56 8.77
C GLN A 21 -3.48 6.14 9.24
N LEU A 22 -2.66 5.60 8.35
CA LEU A 22 -1.28 5.22 8.64
C LEU A 22 -0.46 6.43 9.10
N ASN A 23 -0.63 7.57 8.44
CA ASN A 23 0.04 8.81 8.82
C ASN A 23 -0.37 9.26 10.21
N ASP A 24 -1.67 9.33 10.50
CA ASP A 24 -2.19 9.86 11.74
C ASP A 24 -1.87 8.97 12.95
N LEU A 25 -1.94 7.65 12.76
CA LEU A 25 -1.77 6.68 13.84
C LEU A 25 -0.31 6.29 14.08
N PHE A 26 0.54 6.40 13.08
CA PHE A 26 1.90 5.88 13.17
C PHE A 26 2.98 6.83 12.65
N LEU A 27 2.94 7.24 11.38
CA LEU A 27 4.04 7.96 10.75
C LEU A 27 4.30 9.34 11.40
N SER A 28 3.24 10.01 11.86
CA SER A 28 3.35 11.29 12.56
C SER A 28 4.02 11.20 13.94
N GLN A 29 4.17 9.98 14.47
CA GLN A 29 4.71 9.73 15.81
C GLN A 29 6.14 9.20 15.80
N ILE A 30 6.71 9.01 14.62
CA ILE A 30 8.08 8.55 14.43
C ILE A 30 8.89 9.57 13.62
N ASP A 31 10.19 9.53 13.76
CA ASP A 31 11.13 10.44 13.09
C ASP A 31 11.57 9.95 11.70
N ILE A 32 10.66 9.30 10.97
CA ILE A 32 10.95 8.86 9.60
C ILE A 32 11.04 10.03 8.63
N ASP A 33 12.04 10.01 7.77
CA ASP A 33 12.12 10.94 6.66
C ASP A 33 11.00 10.65 5.64
N LYS A 34 10.22 11.67 5.30
CA LYS A 34 9.08 11.55 4.38
C LYS A 34 9.45 10.99 3.01
N GLN A 35 10.67 11.24 2.53
CA GLN A 35 11.17 10.66 1.27
C GLN A 35 11.32 9.12 1.31
N ASN A 36 11.29 8.53 2.51
CA ASN A 36 11.35 7.09 2.73
C ASN A 36 9.98 6.46 2.99
N VAL A 37 8.91 7.21 2.74
CA VAL A 37 7.53 6.74 2.84
C VAL A 37 6.90 6.71 1.45
N PHE A 38 6.45 5.54 1.04
CA PHE A 38 5.86 5.29 -0.28
C PHE A 38 4.41 4.86 -0.12
N THR A 39 3.54 5.59 -0.76
CA THR A 39 2.11 5.29 -0.82
C THR A 39 1.67 5.11 -2.26
N ILE A 40 0.50 4.55 -2.43
CA ILE A 40 -0.19 4.48 -3.71
C ILE A 40 -0.86 5.83 -3.93
N ASP A 41 -0.46 6.57 -4.98
CA ASP A 41 -0.84 7.95 -5.23
C ASP A 41 -2.02 8.06 -6.22
N GLU A 42 -2.82 9.11 -6.05
CA GLU A 42 -4.07 9.36 -6.79
C GLU A 42 -3.89 9.79 -8.24
N ASP A 43 -2.80 10.46 -8.56
CA ASP A 43 -2.59 11.07 -9.89
C ASP A 43 -2.54 10.05 -11.05
N SER A 44 -2.71 8.78 -10.73
CA SER A 44 -2.67 7.67 -11.67
C SER A 44 -4.03 7.26 -12.22
N ALA A 45 -5.06 8.11 -12.11
CA ALA A 45 -6.42 7.83 -12.59
C ALA A 45 -6.43 7.54 -14.10
N GLY A 46 -6.37 6.28 -14.47
CA GLY A 46 -6.30 5.78 -15.85
C GLY A 46 -5.10 4.87 -16.13
N ALA A 47 -4.11 4.83 -15.25
CA ALA A 47 -2.91 4.02 -15.39
C ALA A 47 -2.63 3.14 -14.16
N VAL A 48 -3.67 2.68 -13.45
CA VAL A 48 -3.52 1.91 -12.20
C VAL A 48 -2.61 0.68 -12.35
N ILE A 49 -2.69 -0.01 -13.48
CA ILE A 49 -1.84 -1.19 -13.77
C ILE A 49 -0.38 -0.77 -13.88
N GLU A 50 -0.11 0.30 -14.60
CA GLU A 50 1.26 0.83 -14.73
C GLU A 50 1.78 1.34 -13.39
N TYR A 51 0.92 1.95 -12.60
CA TYR A 51 1.27 2.40 -11.26
C TYR A 51 1.66 1.21 -10.36
N CYS A 52 0.89 0.12 -10.36
CA CYS A 52 1.22 -1.10 -9.62
C CYS A 52 2.60 -1.63 -10.03
N ARG A 53 2.89 -1.64 -11.35
CA ARG A 53 4.20 -2.06 -11.87
C ARG A 53 5.35 -1.17 -11.37
N LEU A 54 5.16 0.13 -11.37
CA LEU A 54 6.15 1.09 -10.87
C LEU A 54 6.36 0.96 -9.36
N TYR A 55 5.31 0.66 -8.62
CA TYR A 55 5.38 0.41 -7.19
C TYR A 55 6.24 -0.82 -6.87
N GLU A 56 6.04 -1.92 -7.60
CA GLU A 56 6.89 -3.12 -7.51
C GLU A 56 8.35 -2.82 -7.84
N GLN A 57 8.62 -2.05 -8.91
CA GLN A 57 9.96 -1.65 -9.26
C GLN A 57 10.63 -0.82 -8.16
N ARG A 58 9.88 0.05 -7.51
CA ARG A 58 10.37 0.85 -6.39
C ARG A 58 10.76 -0.04 -5.21
N ILE A 59 9.92 -1.02 -4.84
CA ILE A 59 10.24 -2.00 -3.81
C ILE A 59 11.56 -2.73 -4.15
N GLN A 60 11.72 -3.18 -5.38
CA GLN A 60 12.94 -3.85 -5.84
C GLN A 60 14.17 -2.94 -5.78
N THR A 61 14.03 -1.67 -6.16
CA THR A 61 15.12 -0.68 -6.12
C THR A 61 15.65 -0.47 -4.70
N PHE A 62 14.78 -0.57 -3.70
CA PHE A 62 15.16 -0.49 -2.28
C PHE A 62 15.64 -1.82 -1.68
N GLY A 63 15.76 -2.87 -2.49
CA GLY A 63 16.26 -4.18 -2.05
C GLY A 63 15.18 -5.12 -1.50
N GLY A 64 13.91 -4.80 -1.72
CA GLY A 64 12.78 -5.59 -1.23
C GLY A 64 12.26 -5.13 0.13
N ILE A 65 11.39 -5.93 0.72
CA ILE A 65 10.79 -5.70 2.04
C ILE A 65 11.27 -6.79 2.99
N ASP A 66 11.88 -6.39 4.12
CA ASP A 66 12.41 -7.32 5.12
C ASP A 66 11.37 -7.66 6.19
N ILE A 67 10.47 -6.71 6.52
CA ILE A 67 9.45 -6.85 7.56
C ILE A 67 8.13 -6.33 7.01
N VAL A 68 7.06 -7.10 7.20
CA VAL A 68 5.71 -6.70 6.85
C VAL A 68 4.81 -6.83 8.09
N LEU A 69 4.06 -5.77 8.40
CA LEU A 69 3.02 -5.79 9.42
C LEU A 69 1.66 -5.88 8.73
N MET A 70 0.93 -6.95 9.00
CA MET A 70 -0.36 -7.23 8.36
C MET A 70 -1.40 -7.64 9.38
N GLY A 71 -2.65 -7.22 9.13
CA GLY A 71 -3.79 -7.78 9.84
C GLY A 71 -4.27 -9.09 9.19
N ILE A 72 -4.92 -9.92 9.99
CA ILE A 72 -5.65 -11.11 9.52
C ILE A 72 -7.12 -10.89 9.76
N GLY A 73 -7.93 -10.96 8.70
CA GLY A 73 -9.38 -10.85 8.79
C GLY A 73 -10.03 -12.13 9.31
N ARG A 74 -11.30 -12.04 9.68
CA ARG A 74 -12.08 -13.17 10.21
C ARG A 74 -12.18 -14.37 9.25
N GLU A 75 -12.13 -14.10 7.96
CA GLU A 75 -12.24 -15.10 6.91
C GLU A 75 -10.87 -15.55 6.37
N GLY A 76 -9.80 -15.16 7.05
CA GLY A 76 -8.42 -15.52 6.67
C GLY A 76 -7.79 -14.60 5.61
N ASN A 77 -8.39 -13.44 5.36
CA ASN A 77 -7.77 -12.41 4.53
C ASN A 77 -6.48 -11.90 5.18
N ILE A 78 -5.44 -11.76 4.41
CA ILE A 78 -4.17 -11.13 4.82
C ILE A 78 -4.04 -9.81 4.07
N ALA A 79 -4.01 -8.70 4.81
CA ALA A 79 -4.21 -7.38 4.26
C ALA A 79 -5.54 -7.37 3.46
N MET A 80 -5.53 -7.01 2.18
CA MET A 80 -6.69 -7.08 1.29
C MET A 80 -6.72 -8.35 0.42
N ASN A 81 -5.77 -9.29 0.62
CA ASN A 81 -5.76 -10.53 -0.14
C ASN A 81 -6.71 -11.56 0.46
N GLU A 82 -7.62 -12.08 -0.35
CA GLU A 82 -8.53 -13.15 0.03
C GLU A 82 -7.81 -14.51 0.13
N PRO A 83 -8.38 -15.46 0.91
CA PRO A 83 -7.89 -16.84 0.93
C PRO A 83 -7.82 -17.41 -0.49
N GLY A 84 -6.70 -18.06 -0.81
CA GLY A 84 -6.46 -18.61 -2.15
C GLY A 84 -5.73 -17.64 -3.10
N SER A 85 -5.47 -16.39 -2.69
CA SER A 85 -4.60 -15.51 -3.46
C SER A 85 -3.20 -16.10 -3.58
N SER A 86 -2.60 -15.99 -4.77
CA SER A 86 -1.24 -16.48 -4.99
C SER A 86 -0.24 -15.70 -4.16
N LEU A 87 0.67 -16.40 -3.49
CA LEU A 87 1.77 -15.77 -2.73
C LEU A 87 2.77 -15.02 -3.62
N SER A 88 2.78 -15.29 -4.91
CA SER A 88 3.62 -14.60 -5.89
C SER A 88 2.91 -13.46 -6.62
N SER A 89 1.70 -13.10 -6.19
CA SER A 89 0.99 -11.97 -6.80
C SER A 89 1.72 -10.66 -6.52
N PRO A 90 2.02 -9.86 -7.56
CA PRO A 90 2.54 -8.52 -7.37
C PRO A 90 1.45 -7.56 -6.87
N THR A 91 1.84 -6.31 -6.66
CA THR A 91 0.90 -5.20 -6.44
C THR A 91 -0.12 -5.17 -7.59
N ARG A 92 -1.40 -5.15 -7.26
CA ARG A 92 -2.49 -5.23 -8.24
C ARG A 92 -3.78 -4.58 -7.75
N LEU A 93 -4.65 -4.29 -8.67
CA LEU A 93 -6.06 -4.00 -8.37
C LEU A 93 -6.77 -5.31 -8.00
N ILE A 94 -7.62 -5.26 -6.97
CA ILE A 94 -8.46 -6.36 -6.51
C ILE A 94 -9.91 -5.92 -6.40
#